data_89557beade79149201c75396bd249a39
#
_entry.id   89557beade79149201c75396bd249a39
#
_cell.length_a   1.000
_cell.length_b   1.000
_cell.length_c   1.000
_cell.angle_alpha   90.00
_cell.angle_beta   90.00
_cell.angle_gamma   90.00
#
_symmetry.space_group_name_H-M   'P 1'
#
loop_
_entity.id
_entity.type
_entity.pdbx_description
1 polymer ?
#
loop_
_entity_poly.entity_id
_entity_poly.type
_entity_poly.pdbx_seq_one_letter_code
_entity_poly.pdbx_strand_id
1 'polypeptide(L)'
;VVLIDGDEGRVLVEDASKQPSETHLITDWMAKKYAKGNNQCISVISSGPGAEHTRFGCLNSSWFDAGRKIHRFKQAGRGGIGTVLRNKKIKAIAVKYSGRISVETNGPADPEAIKQVGHEHSQEIRALDPKQNEMASIGTTHLVMIMNDFDLLPVNNFKFGNHPEAEKLGKEGYRRKFHKGFDGCWMG
;
A
#
# COMPACT_ATOMS: atom_id res chain seq x y z
N VAL A 1 -20.61 7.45 0.27
CA VAL A 1 -19.39 7.44 -0.56
C VAL A 1 -19.26 8.75 -1.30
N VAL A 2 -18.02 9.10 -1.63
CA VAL A 2 -17.68 10.28 -2.41
C VAL A 2 -16.96 9.83 -3.68
N LEU A 3 -17.35 10.34 -4.84
CA LEU A 3 -16.61 10.20 -6.09
C LEU A 3 -16.08 11.56 -6.52
N ILE A 4 -14.80 11.64 -6.78
CA ILE A 4 -14.13 12.76 -7.44
C ILE A 4 -13.87 12.31 -8.87
N ASP A 5 -14.65 12.81 -9.82
CA ASP A 5 -14.54 12.47 -11.23
C ASP A 5 -13.73 13.56 -11.95
N GLY A 6 -12.44 13.28 -12.15
CA GLY A 6 -11.52 14.20 -12.82
C GLY A 6 -11.76 14.30 -14.33
N ASP A 7 -12.40 13.31 -14.95
CA ASP A 7 -12.74 13.37 -16.37
C ASP A 7 -13.90 14.36 -16.64
N GLU A 8 -14.84 14.43 -15.68
CA GLU A 8 -16.02 15.31 -15.80
C GLU A 8 -15.91 16.57 -14.92
N GLY A 9 -14.80 16.71 -14.16
CA GLY A 9 -14.57 17.88 -13.31
C GLY A 9 -15.62 18.06 -12.20
N ARG A 10 -16.16 16.96 -11.65
CA ARG A 10 -17.24 17.00 -10.66
C ARG A 10 -16.99 16.12 -9.44
N VAL A 11 -17.66 16.47 -8.36
CA VAL A 11 -17.72 15.65 -7.14
C VAL A 11 -19.15 15.19 -6.91
N LEU A 12 -19.31 13.89 -6.68
CA LEU A 12 -20.60 13.28 -6.36
C LEU A 12 -20.54 12.71 -4.94
N VAL A 13 -21.60 12.97 -4.17
CA VAL A 13 -21.82 12.35 -2.87
C VAL A 13 -23.07 11.49 -2.96
N GLU A 14 -22.92 10.20 -2.65
CA GLU A 14 -24.03 9.26 -2.74
C GLU A 14 -24.27 8.55 -1.40
N ASP A 15 -25.53 8.28 -1.12
CA ASP A 15 -25.89 7.37 -0.02
C ASP A 15 -25.42 5.95 -0.33
N ALA A 16 -24.66 5.40 0.57
CA ALA A 16 -24.12 4.05 0.47
C ALA A 16 -24.54 3.17 1.67
N SER A 17 -25.62 3.51 2.34
CA SER A 17 -26.12 2.79 3.52
C SER A 17 -26.36 1.31 3.23
N LYS A 18 -26.88 0.99 2.04
CA LYS A 18 -27.16 -0.37 1.54
C LYS A 18 -26.00 -1.04 0.82
N GLN A 19 -24.87 -0.32 0.64
CA GLN A 19 -23.73 -0.84 -0.07
C GLN A 19 -22.75 -1.55 0.88
N PRO A 20 -21.86 -2.41 0.36
CA PRO A 20 -20.87 -3.11 1.19
C PRO A 20 -20.10 -2.17 2.12
N SER A 21 -19.73 -2.65 3.29
CA SER A 21 -18.91 -1.91 4.26
C SER A 21 -17.46 -2.40 4.30
N GLU A 22 -17.22 -3.62 3.81
CA GLU A 22 -15.90 -4.21 3.71
C GLU A 22 -15.05 -3.49 2.66
N THR A 23 -13.78 -3.25 2.95
CA THR A 23 -12.84 -2.50 2.11
C THR A 23 -12.74 -3.06 0.68
N HIS A 24 -12.62 -4.38 0.54
CA HIS A 24 -12.52 -5.02 -0.78
C HIS A 24 -13.82 -4.88 -1.55
N LEU A 25 -14.94 -5.21 -0.92
CA LEU A 25 -16.25 -5.22 -1.57
C LEU A 25 -16.73 -3.82 -1.98
N ILE A 26 -16.48 -2.80 -1.14
CA ILE A 26 -16.85 -1.42 -1.49
C ILE A 26 -15.97 -0.90 -2.64
N THR A 27 -14.69 -1.28 -2.68
CA THR A 27 -13.79 -0.93 -3.79
C THR A 27 -14.25 -1.54 -5.10
N ASP A 28 -14.58 -2.82 -5.11
CA ASP A 28 -15.06 -3.51 -6.31
C ASP A 28 -16.41 -2.94 -6.76
N TRP A 29 -17.30 -2.62 -5.83
CA TRP A 29 -18.56 -1.97 -6.14
C TRP A 29 -18.36 -0.59 -6.78
N MET A 30 -17.49 0.26 -6.23
CA MET A 30 -17.20 1.58 -6.80
C MET A 30 -16.53 1.47 -8.17
N ALA A 31 -15.57 0.56 -8.32
CA ALA A 31 -14.91 0.33 -9.60
C ALA A 31 -15.92 -0.15 -10.66
N LYS A 32 -16.75 -1.13 -10.34
CA LYS A 32 -17.79 -1.60 -11.25
C LYS A 32 -18.75 -0.50 -11.68
N LYS A 33 -19.13 0.38 -10.75
CA LYS A 33 -20.08 1.46 -11.00
C LYS A 33 -19.50 2.58 -11.83
N TYR A 34 -18.26 3.00 -11.55
CA TYR A 34 -17.72 4.26 -12.08
C TYR A 34 -16.60 4.11 -13.10
N ALA A 35 -15.83 3.00 -13.08
CA ALA A 35 -14.73 2.81 -14.01
C ALA A 35 -15.16 2.49 -15.43
N LYS A 36 -16.43 2.08 -15.65
CA LYS A 36 -16.98 1.74 -16.98
C LYS A 36 -16.09 0.75 -17.75
N GLY A 37 -15.51 -0.23 -17.02
CA GLY A 37 -14.64 -1.26 -17.60
C GLY A 37 -13.14 -0.94 -17.59
N ASN A 38 -12.74 0.31 -17.37
CA ASN A 38 -11.34 0.69 -17.22
C ASN A 38 -10.95 0.81 -15.73
N ASN A 39 -10.68 -0.33 -15.08
CA ASN A 39 -10.34 -0.34 -13.66
C ASN A 39 -9.03 0.35 -13.30
N GLN A 40 -8.17 0.65 -14.27
CA GLN A 40 -6.92 1.38 -14.05
C GLN A 40 -7.14 2.89 -13.83
N CYS A 41 -8.29 3.43 -14.26
CA CYS A 41 -8.57 4.85 -14.12
C CYS A 41 -9.18 5.23 -12.76
N ILE A 42 -9.40 4.27 -11.84
CA ILE A 42 -10.03 4.53 -10.54
C ILE A 42 -9.19 4.00 -9.39
N SER A 43 -9.07 4.81 -8.36
CA SER A 43 -8.49 4.42 -7.07
C SER A 43 -9.47 4.75 -5.95
N VAL A 44 -9.59 3.86 -4.99
CA VAL A 44 -10.55 3.99 -3.89
C VAL A 44 -9.83 3.99 -2.56
N ILE A 45 -10.09 5.02 -1.76
CA ILE A 45 -9.67 5.08 -0.36
C ILE A 45 -10.85 4.64 0.49
N SER A 46 -10.65 3.67 1.37
CA SER A 46 -11.72 3.11 2.21
C SER A 46 -11.23 2.66 3.57
N SER A 47 -12.16 2.47 4.47
CA SER A 47 -11.92 1.85 5.77
C SER A 47 -13.06 0.90 6.11
N GLY A 48 -12.73 -0.27 6.60
CA GLY A 48 -13.71 -1.30 6.96
C GLY A 48 -14.50 -0.97 8.23
N PRO A 49 -15.55 -1.77 8.54
CA PRO A 49 -16.43 -1.51 9.68
C PRO A 49 -15.71 -1.63 11.03
N GLY A 50 -14.66 -2.44 11.15
CA GLY A 50 -13.87 -2.54 12.37
C GLY A 50 -13.26 -1.22 12.84
N ALA A 51 -13.05 -0.27 11.93
CA ALA A 51 -12.53 1.06 12.28
C ALA A 51 -13.52 1.91 13.09
N GLU A 52 -14.80 1.55 13.13
CA GLU A 52 -15.81 2.23 13.97
C GLU A 52 -15.65 1.89 15.45
N HIS A 53 -14.97 0.78 15.77
CA HIS A 53 -14.84 0.22 17.11
C HIS A 53 -13.40 0.28 17.65
N THR A 54 -12.52 0.98 16.98
CA THR A 54 -11.12 1.14 17.38
C THR A 54 -10.64 2.57 17.18
N ARG A 55 -9.54 2.96 17.84
CA ARG A 55 -8.90 4.27 17.68
C ARG A 55 -7.73 4.26 16.68
N PHE A 56 -7.37 3.09 16.16
CA PHE A 56 -6.22 2.89 15.27
C PHE A 56 -6.60 2.23 13.94
N GLY A 57 -7.86 2.41 13.50
CA GLY A 57 -8.30 1.92 12.21
C GLY A 57 -7.44 2.48 11.07
N CYS A 58 -6.95 1.62 10.19
CA CYS A 58 -6.16 2.04 9.04
C CYS A 58 -7.05 2.49 7.87
N LEU A 59 -6.45 3.29 7.01
CA LEU A 59 -7.02 3.67 5.72
C LEU A 59 -6.41 2.78 4.64
N ASN A 60 -7.22 2.25 3.75
CA ASN A 60 -6.78 1.44 2.62
C ASN A 60 -6.90 2.27 1.33
N SER A 61 -5.87 2.27 0.52
CA SER A 61 -5.85 2.85 -0.82
C SER A 61 -5.70 1.76 -1.85
N SER A 62 -6.60 1.71 -2.82
CA SER A 62 -6.60 0.69 -3.86
C SER A 62 -5.85 1.15 -5.11
N TRP A 63 -5.34 0.18 -5.85
CA TRP A 63 -4.88 0.31 -7.21
C TRP A 63 -5.18 -0.98 -7.98
N PHE A 64 -5.41 -0.88 -9.27
CA PHE A 64 -5.73 -2.04 -10.09
C PHE A 64 -4.45 -2.69 -10.64
N ASP A 65 -4.21 -3.94 -10.26
CA ASP A 65 -3.13 -4.76 -10.82
C ASP A 65 -3.61 -5.40 -12.12
N ALA A 66 -3.17 -4.87 -13.25
CA ALA A 66 -3.57 -5.33 -14.56
C ALA A 66 -3.07 -6.76 -14.87
N GLY A 67 -1.93 -7.16 -14.32
CA GLY A 67 -1.38 -8.49 -14.50
C GLY A 67 -2.20 -9.56 -13.80
N ARG A 68 -2.70 -9.27 -12.60
CA ARG A 68 -3.54 -10.17 -11.79
C ARG A 68 -5.04 -9.93 -11.97
N LYS A 69 -5.42 -8.83 -12.62
CA LYS A 69 -6.82 -8.40 -12.83
C LYS A 69 -7.61 -8.24 -11.53
N ILE A 70 -6.99 -7.74 -10.49
CA ILE A 70 -7.58 -7.49 -9.18
C ILE A 70 -7.21 -6.12 -8.62
N HIS A 71 -8.04 -5.58 -7.74
CA HIS A 71 -7.64 -4.44 -6.91
C HIS A 71 -6.72 -4.91 -5.79
N ARG A 72 -5.58 -4.25 -5.65
CA ARG A 72 -4.65 -4.42 -4.54
C ARG A 72 -4.70 -3.18 -3.64
N PHE A 73 -4.17 -3.31 -2.43
CA PHE A 73 -4.28 -2.27 -1.42
C PHE A 73 -2.93 -1.97 -0.78
N LYS A 74 -2.74 -0.69 -0.50
CA LYS A 74 -1.73 -0.19 0.44
C LYS A 74 -2.44 0.48 1.62
N GLN A 75 -1.85 0.38 2.80
CA GLN A 75 -2.45 0.86 4.03
C GLN A 75 -1.70 2.07 4.57
N ALA A 76 -2.44 3.12 4.92
CA ALA A 76 -1.99 4.13 5.87
C ALA A 76 -2.30 3.59 7.27
N GLY A 77 -1.32 2.87 7.85
CA GLY A 77 -1.54 2.01 9.02
C GLY A 77 -1.45 2.74 10.36
N ARG A 78 -0.91 3.98 10.40
CA ARG A 78 -0.72 4.74 11.65
C ARG A 78 -1.67 5.94 11.73
N GLY A 79 -1.88 6.44 12.96
CA GLY A 79 -2.65 7.68 13.22
C GLY A 79 -4.16 7.51 13.28
N GLY A 80 -4.71 6.31 13.08
CA GLY A 80 -6.17 6.08 13.20
C GLY A 80 -7.02 6.80 12.15
N ILE A 81 -6.46 7.14 10.98
CA ILE A 81 -7.15 7.90 9.93
C ILE A 81 -8.40 7.16 9.40
N GLY A 82 -8.35 5.83 9.36
CA GLY A 82 -9.52 5.03 8.99
C GLY A 82 -10.68 5.19 9.98
N THR A 83 -10.39 5.29 11.27
CA THR A 83 -11.39 5.61 12.31
C THR A 83 -12.00 6.99 12.08
N VAL A 84 -11.18 7.98 11.74
CA VAL A 84 -11.68 9.35 11.44
C VAL A 84 -12.62 9.32 10.25
N LEU A 85 -12.26 8.61 9.18
CA LEU A 85 -13.10 8.48 7.98
C LEU A 85 -14.48 7.88 8.33
N ARG A 86 -14.48 6.78 9.09
CA ARG A 86 -15.72 6.09 9.48
C ARG A 86 -16.58 6.92 10.45
N ASN A 87 -15.97 7.62 11.38
CA ASN A 87 -16.70 8.52 12.30
C ASN A 87 -17.38 9.68 11.55
N LYS A 88 -16.83 10.09 10.41
CA LYS A 88 -17.47 11.05 9.50
C LYS A 88 -18.56 10.41 8.63
N LYS A 89 -18.90 9.14 8.86
CA LYS A 89 -19.90 8.37 8.09
C LYS A 89 -19.54 8.24 6.60
N ILE A 90 -18.26 8.28 6.27
CA ILE A 90 -17.75 8.06 4.92
C ILE A 90 -17.21 6.63 4.83
N LYS A 91 -17.81 5.80 4.00
CA LYS A 91 -17.32 4.42 3.76
C LYS A 91 -16.10 4.42 2.84
N ALA A 92 -16.16 5.24 1.77
CA ALA A 92 -15.10 5.30 0.77
C ALA A 92 -15.10 6.63 0.02
N ILE A 93 -13.92 6.99 -0.50
CA ILE A 93 -13.72 8.09 -1.45
C ILE A 93 -13.03 7.48 -2.66
N ALA A 94 -13.59 7.66 -3.85
CA ALA A 94 -12.97 7.27 -5.10
C ALA A 94 -12.51 8.49 -5.89
N VAL A 95 -11.35 8.35 -6.52
CA VAL A 95 -10.86 9.30 -7.52
C VAL A 95 -10.82 8.56 -8.85
N LYS A 96 -11.46 9.13 -9.86
CA LYS A 96 -11.47 8.60 -11.22
C LYS A 96 -10.83 9.62 -12.16
N TYR A 97 -9.88 9.17 -12.95
CA TYR A 97 -9.25 9.96 -14.01
C TYR A 97 -8.67 9.04 -15.07
N SER A 98 -9.08 9.19 -16.31
CA SER A 98 -8.63 8.38 -17.44
C SER A 98 -7.49 9.02 -18.25
N GLY A 99 -7.23 10.30 -18.04
CA GLY A 99 -6.13 11.01 -18.67
C GLY A 99 -4.77 10.64 -18.09
N ARG A 100 -3.73 11.04 -18.78
CA ARG A 100 -2.35 10.96 -18.25
C ARG A 100 -2.01 12.26 -17.54
N ILE A 101 -1.32 12.16 -16.41
CA ILE A 101 -0.69 13.32 -15.79
C ILE A 101 0.39 13.79 -16.77
N SER A 102 0.21 14.99 -17.34
CA SER A 102 1.20 15.54 -18.26
C SER A 102 2.38 16.12 -17.48
N VAL A 103 3.55 16.11 -18.11
CA VAL A 103 4.76 16.76 -17.56
C VAL A 103 4.51 18.28 -17.37
N GLU A 104 3.64 18.86 -18.20
CA GLU A 104 3.28 20.28 -18.14
C GLU A 104 2.50 20.68 -16.88
N THR A 105 1.70 19.74 -16.33
CA THR A 105 0.83 20.03 -15.18
C THR A 105 1.43 19.66 -13.84
N ASN A 106 2.33 18.69 -13.79
CA ASN A 106 2.92 18.21 -12.54
C ASN A 106 4.30 17.53 -12.75
N GLY A 107 5.04 17.97 -13.74
CA GLY A 107 6.38 17.49 -14.02
C GLY A 107 7.45 18.13 -13.13
N PRO A 108 8.63 17.52 -13.01
CA PRO A 108 9.77 18.13 -12.36
C PRO A 108 10.26 19.34 -13.17
N ALA A 109 10.94 20.28 -12.48
CA ALA A 109 11.51 21.47 -13.12
C ALA A 109 12.55 21.11 -14.20
N ASP A 110 13.29 20.02 -13.98
CA ASP A 110 14.24 19.44 -14.96
C ASP A 110 13.99 17.93 -15.07
N PRO A 111 13.21 17.48 -16.04
CA PRO A 111 12.90 16.06 -16.23
C PRO A 111 14.12 15.19 -16.56
N GLU A 112 15.08 15.72 -17.31
CA GLU A 112 16.26 14.94 -17.71
C GLU A 112 17.21 14.74 -16.52
N ALA A 113 17.43 15.78 -15.71
CA ALA A 113 18.22 15.67 -14.49
C ALA A 113 17.60 14.67 -13.51
N ILE A 114 16.29 14.70 -13.29
CA ILE A 114 15.59 13.73 -12.42
C ILE A 114 15.70 12.30 -12.95
N LYS A 115 15.60 12.10 -14.25
CA LYS A 115 15.76 10.79 -14.89
C LYS A 115 17.18 10.25 -14.73
N GLN A 116 18.18 11.11 -14.94
CA GLN A 116 19.58 10.74 -14.78
C GLN A 116 19.89 10.35 -13.33
N VAL A 117 19.58 11.22 -12.37
CA VAL A 117 19.78 10.96 -10.93
C VAL A 117 19.04 9.71 -10.47
N GLY A 118 17.80 9.52 -10.90
CA GLY A 118 17.02 8.32 -10.60
C GLY A 118 17.67 7.04 -11.14
N HIS A 119 18.28 7.11 -12.33
CA HIS A 119 19.01 5.98 -12.91
C HIS A 119 20.28 5.66 -12.13
N GLU A 120 21.09 6.68 -11.80
CA GLU A 120 22.32 6.53 -11.02
C GLU A 120 22.05 5.94 -9.64
N HIS A 121 21.08 6.48 -8.89
CA HIS A 121 20.69 5.92 -7.60
C HIS A 121 20.13 4.50 -7.70
N SER A 122 19.36 4.17 -8.73
CA SER A 122 18.87 2.81 -8.94
C SER A 122 20.02 1.82 -9.18
N GLN A 123 21.05 2.22 -9.90
CA GLN A 123 22.24 1.39 -10.11
C GLN A 123 23.01 1.19 -8.82
N GLU A 124 23.24 2.27 -8.05
CA GLU A 124 23.93 2.21 -6.76
C GLU A 124 23.19 1.29 -5.77
N ILE A 125 21.89 1.47 -5.60
CA ILE A 125 21.06 0.63 -4.72
C ILE A 125 21.16 -0.85 -5.12
N ARG A 126 21.04 -1.17 -6.41
CA ARG A 126 21.14 -2.54 -6.90
C ARG A 126 22.53 -3.16 -6.67
N ALA A 127 23.58 -2.36 -6.74
CA ALA A 127 24.94 -2.81 -6.49
C ALA A 127 25.23 -3.06 -5.01
N LEU A 128 24.61 -2.28 -4.13
CA LEU A 128 24.82 -2.34 -2.68
C LEU A 128 23.91 -3.36 -1.98
N ASP A 129 22.65 -3.49 -2.42
CA ASP A 129 21.66 -4.33 -1.74
C ASP A 129 22.09 -5.80 -1.51
N PRO A 130 22.66 -6.51 -2.50
CA PRO A 130 23.12 -7.89 -2.28
C PRO A 130 24.23 -8.02 -1.23
N LYS A 131 25.01 -6.97 -1.00
CA LYS A 131 26.12 -6.92 -0.04
C LYS A 131 25.70 -6.51 1.36
N GLN A 132 24.54 -5.84 1.47
CA GLN A 132 24.07 -5.27 2.72
C GLN A 132 22.83 -6.02 3.25
N ASN A 133 21.68 -5.79 2.67
CA ASN A 133 20.39 -6.16 3.24
C ASN A 133 19.63 -7.21 2.44
N GLU A 134 19.97 -7.42 1.19
CA GLU A 134 19.24 -8.31 0.27
C GLU A 134 17.72 -8.00 0.20
N MET A 135 17.36 -6.71 0.33
CA MET A 135 15.96 -6.25 0.39
C MET A 135 15.17 -6.67 -0.85
N ALA A 136 15.80 -6.63 -2.03
CA ALA A 136 15.15 -7.01 -3.28
C ALA A 136 14.74 -8.47 -3.30
N SER A 137 15.50 -9.36 -2.64
CA SER A 137 15.26 -10.81 -2.67
C SER A 137 14.47 -11.34 -1.48
N ILE A 138 14.59 -10.71 -0.31
CA ILE A 138 14.03 -11.25 0.94
C ILE A 138 13.02 -10.28 1.58
N GLY A 139 13.11 -8.99 1.25
CA GLY A 139 12.31 -7.97 1.91
C GLY A 139 12.73 -7.76 3.37
N THR A 140 11.79 -7.32 4.20
CA THR A 140 12.05 -6.94 5.59
C THR A 140 12.41 -8.09 6.54
N THR A 141 12.37 -9.33 6.10
CA THR A 141 12.78 -10.48 6.94
C THR A 141 14.25 -10.46 7.31
N HIS A 142 15.10 -9.73 6.58
CA HIS A 142 16.50 -9.50 6.96
C HIS A 142 16.64 -8.79 8.31
N LEU A 143 15.64 -8.00 8.72
CA LEU A 143 15.67 -7.27 9.99
C LEU A 143 15.48 -8.15 11.22
N VAL A 144 14.94 -9.37 11.09
CA VAL A 144 14.60 -10.21 12.25
C VAL A 144 15.81 -10.42 13.15
N MET A 145 16.96 -10.82 12.58
CA MET A 145 18.15 -11.05 13.39
C MET A 145 18.75 -9.78 13.94
N ILE A 146 18.78 -8.71 13.13
CA ILE A 146 19.26 -7.40 13.58
C ILE A 146 18.42 -6.90 14.78
N MET A 147 17.10 -6.99 14.67
CA MET A 147 16.21 -6.59 15.78
C MET A 147 16.38 -7.49 17.01
N ASN A 148 16.60 -8.78 16.81
CA ASN A 148 16.85 -9.73 17.89
C ASN A 148 18.13 -9.39 18.65
N ASP A 149 19.20 -9.09 17.95
CA ASP A 149 20.52 -8.80 18.51
C ASP A 149 20.56 -7.47 19.29
N PHE A 150 19.66 -6.56 18.97
CA PHE A 150 19.52 -5.26 19.65
C PHE A 150 18.34 -5.17 20.62
N ASP A 151 17.73 -6.29 21.01
CA ASP A 151 16.56 -6.35 21.90
C ASP A 151 15.35 -5.54 21.38
N LEU A 152 15.17 -5.47 20.07
CA LEU A 152 14.10 -4.71 19.40
C LEU A 152 13.04 -5.61 18.76
N LEU A 153 13.22 -6.92 18.80
CA LEU A 153 12.25 -7.86 18.22
C LEU A 153 10.98 -7.92 19.09
N PRO A 154 9.79 -7.61 18.54
CA PRO A 154 8.56 -7.67 19.32
C PRO A 154 8.17 -9.12 19.65
N VAL A 155 8.50 -9.58 20.83
CA VAL A 155 8.18 -10.92 21.30
C VAL A 155 7.13 -10.86 22.40
N ASN A 156 6.10 -11.72 22.32
CA ASN A 156 4.98 -11.76 23.26
C ASN A 156 4.35 -10.37 23.49
N ASN A 157 3.99 -9.71 22.40
CA ASN A 157 3.40 -8.36 22.41
C ASN A 157 4.29 -7.32 23.13
N PHE A 158 5.57 -7.27 22.75
CA PHE A 158 6.60 -6.37 23.32
C PHE A 158 6.98 -6.63 24.78
N LYS A 159 6.64 -7.80 25.33
CA LYS A 159 7.11 -8.20 26.66
C LYS A 159 8.63 -8.45 26.67
N PHE A 160 9.15 -8.97 25.57
CA PHE A 160 10.58 -9.23 25.36
C PHE A 160 11.03 -8.57 24.05
N GLY A 161 12.30 -8.24 23.97
CA GLY A 161 12.94 -7.66 22.78
C GLY A 161 13.71 -8.67 21.94
N ASN A 162 13.88 -9.90 22.43
CA ASN A 162 14.58 -10.99 21.75
C ASN A 162 13.91 -12.34 21.95
N HIS A 163 14.30 -13.32 21.13
CA HIS A 163 13.87 -14.70 21.25
C HIS A 163 15.02 -15.63 20.87
N PRO A 164 15.32 -16.69 21.65
CA PRO A 164 16.44 -17.59 21.39
C PRO A 164 16.33 -18.36 20.07
N GLU A 165 15.12 -18.51 19.54
CA GLU A 165 14.86 -19.19 18.27
C GLU A 165 14.58 -18.24 17.11
N ALA A 166 14.91 -16.95 17.22
CA ALA A 166 14.65 -15.94 16.19
C ALA A 166 15.25 -16.32 14.83
N GLU A 167 16.37 -17.04 14.82
CA GLU A 167 17.03 -17.53 13.60
C GLU A 167 16.09 -18.38 12.72
N LYS A 168 15.14 -19.11 13.32
CA LYS A 168 14.14 -19.87 12.55
C LYS A 168 13.25 -19.00 11.66
N LEU A 169 13.10 -17.72 12.02
CA LEU A 169 12.35 -16.70 11.28
C LEU A 169 13.27 -15.68 10.56
N GLY A 170 14.58 -15.80 10.77
CA GLY A 170 15.57 -15.00 10.05
C GLY A 170 15.56 -15.30 8.55
N LYS A 171 16.35 -14.55 7.79
CA LYS A 171 16.35 -14.61 6.32
C LYS A 171 16.51 -16.02 5.75
N GLU A 172 17.39 -16.83 6.32
CA GLU A 172 17.64 -18.19 5.84
C GLU A 172 16.50 -19.15 6.19
N GLY A 173 15.97 -19.07 7.40
CA GLY A 173 14.80 -19.82 7.82
C GLY A 173 13.57 -19.50 6.96
N TYR A 174 13.35 -18.21 6.70
CA TYR A 174 12.28 -17.72 5.86
C TYR A 174 12.46 -18.17 4.40
N ARG A 175 13.65 -17.97 3.81
CA ARG A 175 13.96 -18.36 2.43
C ARG A 175 13.66 -19.83 2.20
N ARG A 176 14.09 -20.70 3.10
CA ARG A 176 13.92 -22.15 2.97
C ARG A 176 12.47 -22.61 3.10
N LYS A 177 11.68 -21.99 4.01
CA LYS A 177 10.36 -22.51 4.39
C LYS A 177 9.21 -21.79 3.72
N PHE A 178 9.30 -20.48 3.49
CA PHE A 178 8.14 -19.63 3.18
C PHE A 178 8.30 -18.84 1.89
N HIS A 179 9.52 -18.58 1.43
CA HIS A 179 9.74 -17.77 0.24
C HIS A 179 9.29 -18.51 -1.01
N LYS A 180 8.35 -17.92 -1.75
CA LYS A 180 7.81 -18.46 -3.00
C LYS A 180 8.02 -17.53 -4.21
N GLY A 181 8.61 -16.39 -3.99
CA GLY A 181 8.81 -15.33 -4.97
C GLY A 181 8.69 -13.97 -4.31
N PHE A 182 8.77 -12.93 -5.08
CA PHE A 182 8.67 -11.55 -4.60
C PHE A 182 7.90 -10.67 -5.59
N ASP A 183 7.20 -9.68 -5.05
CA ASP A 183 6.43 -8.70 -5.83
C ASP A 183 7.16 -7.37 -5.98
N GLY A 184 8.42 -7.31 -5.58
CA GLY A 184 9.16 -6.07 -5.47
C GLY A 184 8.79 -5.29 -4.20
N CYS A 185 9.64 -5.33 -3.19
CA CYS A 185 9.38 -4.65 -1.92
C CYS A 185 9.54 -3.14 -2.04
N TRP A 186 10.52 -2.69 -2.80
CA TRP A 186 10.93 -1.28 -2.90
C TRP A 186 11.18 -0.80 -4.33
N MET A 187 11.04 -1.68 -5.29
CA MET A 187 11.19 -1.41 -6.72
C MET A 187 9.88 -1.60 -7.49
N GLY A 188 8.77 -1.52 -6.77
CA GLY A 188 7.44 -1.63 -7.35
C GLY A 188 7.09 -0.47 -8.25
#